data_5736d39828d55bd2e5a1e23cc0e6b420
#
_entry.id   5736d39828d55bd2e5a1e23cc0e6b420
#
_cell.length_a   1.000
_cell.length_b   1.000
_cell.length_c   1.000
_cell.angle_alpha   90.00
_cell.angle_beta   90.00
_cell.angle_gamma   90.00
#
_symmetry.space_group_name_H-M   'P 1'
#
loop_
_entity.id
_entity.type
_entity.pdbx_description
1 polymer ?
#
loop_
_entity_poly.entity_id
_entity_poly.type
_entity_poly.pdbx_seq_one_letter_code
_entity_poly.pdbx_strand_id
1 'polypeptide(L)' 'MSDIRVVVAEDEAIIRMDLVEVLREEGYDVVADTGRGDDAVALVMEHRPDLALLDVKMPGMTGIEAAREITSL' A
#
# COMPACT_ATOMS: atom_id res chain seq x y z
N MET A 1 -9.32 -16.46 -10.57
CA MET A 1 -8.97 -15.04 -10.69
C MET A 1 -9.17 -14.35 -9.36
N SER A 2 -8.20 -13.55 -8.92
CA SER A 2 -8.29 -12.88 -7.64
C SER A 2 -9.00 -11.54 -7.76
N ASP A 3 -9.93 -11.29 -6.84
CA ASP A 3 -10.56 -9.99 -6.72
C ASP A 3 -10.01 -9.23 -5.52
N ILE A 4 -8.88 -9.68 -4.97
CA ILE A 4 -8.26 -9.02 -3.82
C ILE A 4 -7.61 -7.73 -4.28
N ARG A 5 -8.08 -6.62 -3.71
CA ARG A 5 -7.60 -5.27 -4.02
C ARG A 5 -6.54 -4.87 -3.01
N VAL A 6 -5.42 -4.36 -3.50
CA VAL A 6 -4.23 -4.09 -2.69
C VAL A 6 -3.76 -2.65 -2.89
N VAL A 7 -3.42 -2.00 -1.79
CA VAL A 7 -2.64 -0.75 -1.79
C VAL A 7 -1.23 -1.08 -1.32
N VAL A 8 -0.23 -0.57 -2.03
CA VAL A 8 1.18 -0.79 -1.70
C VAL A 8 1.82 0.53 -1.30
N ALA A 9 2.51 0.54 -0.18
CA ALA A 9 3.29 1.70 0.27
C ALA A 9 4.72 1.27 0.55
N GLU A 10 5.64 1.71 -0.30
CA GLU A 10 7.05 1.40 -0.24
C GLU A 10 7.86 2.61 -0.67
N ASP A 11 8.78 3.04 0.17
CA ASP A 11 9.60 4.24 -0.04
C ASP A 11 10.48 4.14 -1.28
N GLU A 12 11.13 3.00 -1.50
CA GLU A 12 12.03 2.84 -2.62
C GLU A 12 11.26 2.50 -3.90
N ALA A 13 11.38 3.38 -4.90
CA ALA A 13 10.62 3.27 -6.14
C ALA A 13 10.85 1.94 -6.87
N ILE A 14 12.10 1.48 -6.93
CA ILE A 14 12.42 0.24 -7.64
C ILE A 14 11.79 -0.96 -6.94
N ILE A 15 11.90 -1.01 -5.61
CA ILE A 15 11.30 -2.08 -4.81
C ILE A 15 9.77 -2.04 -4.94
N ARG A 16 9.21 -0.83 -4.90
CA ARG A 16 7.75 -0.65 -5.06
C ARG A 16 7.26 -1.16 -6.40
N MET A 17 7.97 -0.84 -7.48
CA MET A 17 7.62 -1.28 -8.83
C MET A 17 7.69 -2.80 -8.95
N ASP A 18 8.73 -3.42 -8.42
CA ASP A 18 8.88 -4.87 -8.43
C ASP A 18 7.76 -5.54 -7.65
N LEU A 19 7.43 -5.01 -6.48
CA LEU A 19 6.37 -5.55 -5.65
C LEU A 19 5.01 -5.47 -6.34
N VAL A 20 4.71 -4.33 -6.94
CA VAL A 20 3.46 -4.16 -7.71
C VAL A 20 3.39 -5.15 -8.86
N GLU A 21 4.48 -5.32 -9.59
CA GLU A 21 4.54 -6.25 -10.71
C GLU A 21 4.31 -7.69 -10.26
N VAL A 22 5.00 -8.12 -9.21
CA VAL A 22 4.84 -9.47 -8.67
C VAL A 22 3.41 -9.71 -8.20
N LEU A 23 2.82 -8.73 -7.50
CA LEU A 23 1.44 -8.88 -7.04
C LEU A 23 0.46 -9.01 -8.20
N ARG A 24 0.64 -8.23 -9.25
CA ARG A 24 -0.21 -8.33 -10.44
C ARG A 24 -0.05 -9.66 -11.16
N GLU A 25 1.19 -10.16 -11.25
CA GLU A 25 1.46 -11.48 -11.83
C GLU A 25 0.77 -12.60 -11.05
N GLU A 26 0.66 -12.44 -9.73
CA GLU A 26 -0.01 -13.41 -8.86
C GLU A 26 -1.54 -13.25 -8.86
N GLY A 27 -2.07 -12.30 -9.62
CA GLY A 27 -3.50 -12.11 -9.77
C GLY A 27 -4.14 -11.11 -8.82
N TYR A 28 -3.35 -10.38 -8.03
CA TYR A 28 -3.88 -9.33 -7.18
C TYR A 28 -4.18 -8.07 -7.99
N ASP A 29 -5.19 -7.33 -7.56
CA ASP A 29 -5.54 -6.06 -8.16
C ASP A 29 -4.90 -4.92 -7.35
N VAL A 30 -3.75 -4.43 -7.80
CA VAL A 30 -3.08 -3.32 -7.14
C VAL A 30 -3.76 -2.03 -7.58
N VAL A 31 -4.60 -1.49 -6.72
CA VAL A 31 -5.43 -0.33 -7.04
C VAL A 31 -4.68 1.00 -6.88
N ALA A 32 -3.65 1.03 -6.07
CA ALA A 32 -2.82 2.22 -5.87
C ALA A 32 -1.49 1.86 -5.22
N ASP A 33 -0.49 2.69 -5.41
CA ASP A 33 0.79 2.57 -4.74
C ASP A 33 1.34 3.96 -4.42
N THR A 34 2.20 4.04 -3.40
CA THR A 34 2.80 5.30 -2.97
C THR A 34 4.12 5.05 -2.26
N GLY A 35 4.96 6.09 -2.19
CA GLY A 35 6.19 6.07 -1.41
C GLY A 35 6.07 6.77 -0.07
N ARG A 36 4.88 7.22 0.34
CA ARG A 36 4.66 7.99 1.56
C ARG A 36 3.58 7.37 2.42
N GLY A 37 3.84 7.35 3.74
CA GLY A 37 2.88 6.79 4.70
C GLY A 37 1.59 7.60 4.81
N ASP A 38 1.67 8.93 4.75
CA ASP A 38 0.48 9.79 4.81
C ASP A 38 -0.41 9.59 3.57
N ASP A 39 0.20 9.44 2.40
CA ASP A 39 -0.56 9.12 1.18
C ASP A 39 -1.19 7.73 1.27
N ALA A 40 -0.49 6.77 1.91
CA ALA A 40 -1.02 5.42 2.06
C ALA A 40 -2.34 5.43 2.82
N VAL A 41 -2.43 6.21 3.89
CA VAL A 41 -3.69 6.35 4.66
C VAL A 41 -4.79 6.90 3.77
N ALA A 42 -4.50 7.97 3.01
CA ALA A 42 -5.49 8.58 2.11
C ALA A 42 -5.96 7.60 1.04
N LEU A 43 -5.03 6.82 0.47
CA LEU A 43 -5.36 5.84 -0.57
C LEU A 43 -6.20 4.69 -0.03
N VAL A 44 -5.93 4.25 1.19
CA VAL A 44 -6.75 3.21 1.83
C VAL A 44 -8.17 3.73 2.07
N MET A 45 -8.31 4.97 2.53
CA MET A 45 -9.63 5.57 2.74
C MET A 45 -10.39 5.72 1.43
N GLU A 46 -9.69 6.08 0.36
CA GLU A 46 -10.31 6.30 -0.96
C GLU A 46 -10.71 4.98 -1.61
N HIS A 47 -9.81 4.00 -1.62
CA HIS A 47 -9.99 2.76 -2.38
C HIS A 47 -10.61 1.62 -1.56
N ARG A 48 -10.51 1.67 -0.25
CA ARG A 48 -10.98 0.62 0.66
C ARG A 48 -10.54 -0.77 0.21
N PRO A 49 -9.21 -0.99 0.13
CA PRO A 49 -8.67 -2.25 -0.35
C PRO A 49 -8.89 -3.38 0.67
N ASP A 50 -8.73 -4.60 0.20
CA ASP A 50 -8.77 -5.77 1.07
C ASP A 50 -7.47 -5.93 1.86
N LEU A 51 -6.36 -5.42 1.30
CA LEU A 51 -5.03 -5.58 1.88
C LEU A 51 -4.21 -4.31 1.65
N ALA A 52 -3.47 -3.90 2.65
CA ALA A 52 -2.49 -2.82 2.53
C ALA A 52 -1.11 -3.36 2.93
N LEU A 53 -0.14 -3.25 2.02
CA LEU A 53 1.24 -3.62 2.29
C LEU A 53 2.03 -2.34 2.56
N LEU A 54 2.53 -2.22 3.79
CA LEU A 54 3.16 -0.99 4.27
C LEU A 54 4.61 -1.25 4.67
N ASP A 55 5.52 -0.44 4.14
CA ASP A 55 6.90 -0.42 4.63
C ASP A 55 6.94 0.23 6.02
N VAL A 56 7.92 -0.15 6.82
CA VAL A 56 8.07 0.36 8.19
C VAL A 56 8.52 1.82 8.20
N LYS A 57 9.39 2.21 7.28
CA LYS A 57 9.94 3.56 7.23
C LYS A 57 9.63 4.23 5.90
N MET A 58 8.87 5.31 5.95
CA MET A 58 8.51 6.11 4.79
C MET A 58 8.47 7.59 5.15
N PRO A 59 8.76 8.49 4.18
CA PRO A 59 8.55 9.92 4.41
C PRO A 59 7.10 10.24 4.76
N GLY A 60 6.90 11.22 5.58
CA GLY A 60 5.60 11.70 5.99
C GLY A 60 5.02 10.96 7.17
N MET A 61 5.04 9.64 7.13
CA MET A 61 4.50 8.80 8.20
C MET A 61 5.13 7.41 8.07
N THR A 62 5.54 6.81 9.19
CA THR A 62 6.09 5.45 9.15
C THR A 62 4.98 4.45 8.85
N GLY A 63 5.38 3.25 8.41
CA GLY A 63 4.43 2.17 8.18
C GLY A 63 3.63 1.81 9.43
N ILE A 64 4.26 1.89 10.61
CA ILE A 64 3.59 1.63 11.88
C ILE A 64 2.54 2.69 12.17
N GLU A 65 2.87 3.98 11.96
CA GLU A 65 1.93 5.08 12.15
C GLU A 65 0.77 4.98 11.15
N ALA A 66 1.08 4.67 9.89
CA ALA A 66 0.06 4.49 8.86
C ALA A 66 -0.89 3.34 9.22
N ALA A 67 -0.35 2.22 9.71
CA ALA A 67 -1.16 1.09 10.13
C ALA A 67 -2.11 1.47 11.27
N ARG A 68 -1.65 2.27 12.23
CA ARG A 68 -2.50 2.76 13.32
C ARG A 68 -3.65 3.61 12.82
N GLU A 69 -3.35 4.53 11.88
CA GLU A 69 -4.38 5.37 11.28
C GLU A 69 -5.42 4.54 10.54
N ILE A 70 -4.97 3.55 9.78
CA ILE A 70 -5.85 2.68 9.00
C ILE A 70 -6.72 1.84 9.92
N THR A 71 -6.16 1.27 10.97
CA THR A 71 -6.91 0.40 11.87
C THR A 71 -7.87 1.15 12.79
N SER A 72 -7.71 2.46 12.91
CA SER A 72 -8.64 3.29 13.69
C SER A 72 -9.88 3.72 12.89
N LEU A 73 -9.89 3.43 11.61
CA LEU A 73 -11.01 3.79 10.72
C LEU A 73 -12.19 2.75 10.82
#